data_330675fe0a7271d107afe83cc86b5a6d
#
_entry.id   330675fe0a7271d107afe83cc86b5a6d
#
_cell.length_a   1.000
_cell.length_b   1.000
_cell.length_c   1.000
_cell.angle_alpha   90.00
_cell.angle_beta   90.00
_cell.angle_gamma   90.00
#
_symmetry.space_group_name_H-M   'P 1'
#
loop_
_entity.id
_entity.type
_entity.pdbx_description
1 polymer ?
#
loop_
_entity_poly.entity_id
_entity_poly.type
_entity_poly.pdbx_seq_one_letter_code
_entity_poly.pdbx_strand_id
1 'polypeptide(L)'
;MRILLWDIDGTLMRSRKTGAYKEYTIPVLEEIFGTSGRLSDMRVSGMTDLQIIFEALADAGVSREQIVAEVDRLSRRLTEEARRVTGNGVEFFQLLPGVRETLKALHEHPRYESALLTGNIKPMADLKMELMRLDQFFTLPGAFGEESHIRRDLPALAADRIRNYLGIDLPAEHFIVIGDTPNDIDCARHFGARAVAVRTGRFYSDEEILACEPDAILPDLSDVDLILSTLSEL
;
A
#
# COMPACT_ATOMS: atom_id res chain seq x y z
N MET A 1 -17.49 -11.03 10.87
CA MET A 1 -16.07 -10.66 10.75
C MET A 1 -15.92 -9.76 9.53
N ARG A 2 -15.16 -8.68 9.62
CA ARG A 2 -14.78 -7.78 8.54
C ARG A 2 -13.26 -7.85 8.36
N ILE A 3 -12.80 -7.80 7.13
CA ILE A 3 -11.38 -7.80 6.80
C ILE A 3 -10.99 -6.39 6.34
N LEU A 4 -10.05 -5.78 7.05
CA LEU A 4 -9.52 -4.46 6.73
C LEU A 4 -8.25 -4.62 5.90
N LEU A 5 -8.27 -4.13 4.67
CA LEU A 5 -7.16 -4.14 3.72
C LEU A 5 -6.52 -2.75 3.69
N TRP A 6 -5.32 -2.63 4.23
CA TRP A 6 -4.66 -1.35 4.47
C TRP A 6 -3.59 -1.04 3.43
N ASP A 7 -3.68 0.14 2.81
CA ASP A 7 -2.53 0.73 2.14
C ASP A 7 -1.53 1.28 3.18
N ILE A 8 -0.29 1.54 2.74
CA ILE A 8 0.81 1.98 3.60
C ILE A 8 1.12 3.47 3.43
N ASP A 9 1.52 3.87 2.21
CA ASP A 9 2.12 5.17 1.95
C ASP A 9 1.07 6.27 1.74
N GLY A 10 0.89 7.11 2.71
CA GLY A 10 -0.15 8.14 2.74
C GLY A 10 -1.33 7.74 3.63
N THR A 11 -1.42 6.46 4.01
CA THR A 11 -2.48 5.91 4.87
C THR A 11 -1.98 5.62 6.29
N LEU A 12 -0.96 4.79 6.43
CA LEU A 12 -0.38 4.44 7.74
C LEU A 12 0.84 5.30 8.06
N MET A 13 1.64 5.57 7.07
CA MET A 13 2.89 6.31 7.22
C MET A 13 3.25 7.04 5.93
N ARG A 14 4.28 7.87 6.02
CA ARG A 14 4.90 8.49 4.84
C ARG A 14 6.36 8.82 5.05
N SER A 15 7.09 8.96 3.97
CA SER A 15 8.43 9.54 4.01
C SER A 15 8.36 11.01 4.44
N ARG A 16 9.30 11.45 5.28
CA ARG A 16 9.39 12.86 5.72
C ARG A 16 9.67 13.80 4.56
N LYS A 17 10.51 13.35 3.61
CA LYS A 17 10.84 14.08 2.38
C LYS A 17 10.02 13.51 1.21
N THR A 18 9.36 14.38 0.47
CA THR A 18 8.62 14.00 -0.73
C THR A 18 9.56 13.40 -1.78
N GLY A 19 9.18 12.27 -2.36
CA GLY A 19 9.98 11.57 -3.37
C GLY A 19 11.20 10.83 -2.82
N ALA A 20 11.30 10.65 -1.50
CA ALA A 20 12.44 9.95 -0.88
C ALA A 20 12.63 8.50 -1.36
N TYR A 21 11.57 7.85 -1.86
CA TYR A 21 11.67 6.53 -2.48
C TYR A 21 12.67 6.49 -3.64
N LYS A 22 12.89 7.60 -4.34
CA LYS A 22 13.86 7.73 -5.43
C LYS A 22 15.30 7.50 -4.97
N GLU A 23 15.58 7.77 -3.69
CA GLU A 23 16.93 7.62 -3.11
C GLU A 23 17.43 6.17 -3.11
N TYR A 24 16.50 5.18 -3.07
CA TYR A 24 16.83 3.76 -3.17
C TYR A 24 16.38 3.13 -4.50
N THR A 25 15.36 3.66 -5.16
CA THR A 25 14.86 3.05 -6.40
C THR A 25 15.74 3.39 -7.60
N ILE A 26 16.16 4.65 -7.75
CA ILE A 26 17.00 5.08 -8.89
C ILE A 26 18.32 4.29 -8.96
N PRO A 27 19.13 4.20 -7.87
CA PRO A 27 20.39 3.44 -7.94
C PRO A 27 20.20 1.97 -8.32
N VAL A 28 19.12 1.35 -7.86
CA VAL A 28 18.83 -0.06 -8.16
C VAL A 28 18.42 -0.27 -9.61
N LEU A 29 17.58 0.62 -10.18
CA LEU A 29 17.23 0.55 -11.59
C LEU A 29 18.45 0.78 -12.49
N GLU A 30 19.32 1.73 -12.14
CA GLU A 30 20.56 1.98 -12.88
C GLU A 30 21.53 0.80 -12.78
N GLU A 31 21.63 0.12 -11.62
CA GLU A 31 22.43 -1.09 -11.44
C GLU A 31 21.94 -2.25 -12.32
N ILE A 32 20.63 -2.47 -12.38
CA ILE A 32 20.06 -3.65 -13.02
C ILE A 32 19.83 -3.44 -14.53
N PHE A 33 19.34 -2.26 -14.91
CA PHE A 33 18.93 -1.96 -16.29
C PHE A 33 19.81 -0.91 -16.99
N GLY A 34 20.81 -0.34 -16.29
CA GLY A 34 21.66 0.72 -16.81
C GLY A 34 20.99 2.09 -16.90
N THR A 35 19.74 2.21 -16.46
CA THR A 35 18.96 3.45 -16.50
C THR A 35 17.80 3.39 -15.51
N SER A 36 17.39 4.55 -15.00
CA SER A 36 16.15 4.74 -14.22
C SER A 36 15.01 5.31 -15.06
N GLY A 37 15.25 5.49 -16.38
CA GLY A 37 14.26 6.03 -17.31
C GLY A 37 13.70 7.37 -16.85
N ARG A 38 12.38 7.52 -16.90
CA ARG A 38 11.67 8.76 -16.50
C ARG A 38 11.23 8.80 -15.03
N LEU A 39 11.69 7.89 -14.18
CA LEU A 39 11.22 7.78 -12.78
C LEU A 39 11.27 9.10 -12.00
N SER A 40 12.27 9.95 -12.29
CA SER A 40 12.41 11.26 -11.62
C SER A 40 11.24 12.21 -11.87
N ASP A 41 10.54 12.07 -12.99
CA ASP A 41 9.48 12.97 -13.43
C ASP A 41 8.07 12.39 -13.21
N MET A 42 7.99 11.17 -12.67
CA MET A 42 6.71 10.48 -12.50
C MET A 42 6.02 10.83 -11.18
N ARG A 43 4.69 10.92 -11.25
CA ARG A 43 3.79 10.86 -10.11
C ARG A 43 3.41 9.39 -9.90
N VAL A 44 3.84 8.79 -8.80
CA VAL A 44 3.72 7.33 -8.56
C VAL A 44 2.71 6.96 -7.46
N SER A 45 2.05 7.94 -6.86
CA SER A 45 1.11 7.71 -5.76
C SER A 45 -0.03 6.79 -6.18
N GLY A 46 -0.27 5.74 -5.41
CA GLY A 46 -1.31 4.74 -5.67
C GLY A 46 -0.97 3.70 -6.73
N MET A 47 0.22 3.73 -7.33
CA MET A 47 0.69 2.72 -8.28
C MET A 47 1.33 1.53 -7.56
N THR A 48 1.39 0.37 -8.23
CA THR A 48 2.22 -0.74 -7.77
C THR A 48 3.68 -0.52 -8.16
N ASP A 49 4.63 -1.03 -7.38
CA ASP A 49 6.07 -0.92 -7.70
C ASP A 49 6.39 -1.50 -9.08
N LEU A 50 5.74 -2.61 -9.45
CA LEU A 50 5.91 -3.20 -10.79
C LEU A 50 5.38 -2.27 -11.89
N GLN A 51 4.22 -1.62 -11.68
CA GLN A 51 3.68 -0.62 -12.60
C GLN A 51 4.64 0.58 -12.73
N ILE A 52 5.17 1.07 -11.60
CA ILE A 52 6.13 2.19 -11.59
C ILE A 52 7.36 1.86 -12.44
N ILE A 53 7.92 0.66 -12.28
CA ILE A 53 9.11 0.23 -13.02
C ILE A 53 8.79 0.07 -14.50
N PHE A 54 7.65 -0.54 -14.86
CA PHE A 54 7.21 -0.66 -16.25
C PHE A 54 7.07 0.69 -16.92
N GLU A 55 6.41 1.65 -16.26
CA GLU A 55 6.20 2.98 -16.83
C GLU A 55 7.49 3.82 -16.84
N ALA A 56 8.35 3.69 -15.83
CA ALA A 56 9.61 4.42 -15.80
C ALA A 56 10.54 4.01 -16.95
N LEU A 57 10.58 2.72 -17.27
CA LEU A 57 11.50 2.16 -18.28
C LEU A 57 10.88 1.98 -19.66
N ALA A 58 9.62 2.36 -19.87
CA ALA A 58 8.88 2.14 -21.12
C ALA A 58 9.61 2.68 -22.36
N ASP A 59 10.23 3.87 -22.26
CA ASP A 59 10.93 4.55 -23.36
C ASP A 59 12.45 4.32 -23.33
N ALA A 60 12.93 3.47 -22.40
CA ALA A 60 14.36 3.21 -22.19
C ALA A 60 14.88 1.95 -22.93
N GLY A 61 14.04 1.32 -23.74
CA GLY A 61 14.40 0.11 -24.48
C GLY A 61 14.43 -1.16 -23.64
N VAL A 62 13.87 -1.14 -22.43
CA VAL A 62 13.77 -2.29 -21.53
C VAL A 62 12.34 -2.86 -21.67
N SER A 63 12.24 -4.13 -22.08
CA SER A 63 10.94 -4.76 -22.25
C SER A 63 10.32 -5.20 -20.92
N ARG A 64 8.99 -5.37 -20.87
CA ARG A 64 8.30 -5.88 -19.68
C ARG A 64 8.78 -7.27 -19.28
N GLU A 65 9.08 -8.12 -20.26
CA GLU A 65 9.60 -9.48 -20.05
C GLU A 65 10.97 -9.44 -19.37
N GLN A 66 11.84 -8.50 -19.76
CA GLN A 66 13.13 -8.29 -19.09
C GLN A 66 12.94 -7.85 -17.64
N ILE A 67 11.99 -6.94 -17.37
CA ILE A 67 11.72 -6.47 -16.01
C ILE A 67 11.15 -7.64 -15.16
N VAL A 68 10.20 -8.41 -15.70
CA VAL A 68 9.62 -9.57 -15.00
C VAL A 68 10.68 -10.62 -14.67
N ALA A 69 11.63 -10.88 -15.59
CA ALA A 69 12.72 -11.81 -15.36
C ALA A 69 13.66 -11.38 -14.21
N GLU A 70 13.71 -10.09 -13.89
CA GLU A 70 14.56 -9.52 -12.84
C GLU A 70 13.79 -9.21 -11.53
N VAL A 71 12.48 -9.52 -11.42
CA VAL A 71 11.64 -9.12 -10.27
C VAL A 71 12.23 -9.56 -8.93
N ASP A 72 12.72 -10.80 -8.83
CA ASP A 72 13.32 -11.29 -7.58
C ASP A 72 14.60 -10.53 -7.21
N ARG A 73 15.42 -10.21 -8.22
CA ARG A 73 16.63 -9.41 -8.03
C ARG A 73 16.30 -7.97 -7.66
N LEU A 74 15.33 -7.36 -8.37
CA LEU A 74 14.81 -6.04 -8.06
C LEU A 74 14.31 -5.96 -6.63
N SER A 75 13.45 -6.88 -6.22
CA SER A 75 12.85 -6.93 -4.89
C SER A 75 13.93 -6.99 -3.80
N ARG A 76 14.89 -7.88 -3.95
CA ARG A 76 16.02 -8.00 -3.02
C ARG A 76 16.85 -6.73 -2.96
N ARG A 77 17.28 -6.21 -4.13
CA ARG A 77 18.16 -5.03 -4.20
C ARG A 77 17.48 -3.75 -3.70
N LEU A 78 16.19 -3.56 -4.04
CA LEU A 78 15.40 -2.44 -3.53
C LEU A 78 15.32 -2.46 -2.00
N THR A 79 15.10 -3.64 -1.41
CA THR A 79 15.00 -3.77 0.05
C THR A 79 16.35 -3.54 0.73
N GLU A 80 17.45 -4.09 0.18
CA GLU A 80 18.81 -3.86 0.70
C GLU A 80 19.18 -2.37 0.65
N GLU A 81 18.95 -1.72 -0.48
CA GLU A 81 19.27 -0.30 -0.66
C GLU A 81 18.36 0.59 0.21
N ALA A 82 17.07 0.26 0.33
CA ALA A 82 16.18 0.95 1.24
C ALA A 82 16.65 0.83 2.69
N ARG A 83 17.02 -0.36 3.17
CA ARG A 83 17.59 -0.53 4.52
C ARG A 83 18.83 0.34 4.73
N ARG A 84 19.70 0.43 3.73
CA ARG A 84 20.89 1.28 3.80
C ARG A 84 20.55 2.77 3.93
N VAL A 85 19.58 3.24 3.14
CA VAL A 85 19.17 4.65 3.09
C VAL A 85 18.33 5.04 4.30
N THR A 86 17.41 4.17 4.71
CA THR A 86 16.45 4.49 5.78
C THR A 86 17.02 4.30 7.19
N GLY A 87 18.10 3.53 7.36
CA GLY A 87 18.70 3.24 8.65
C GLY A 87 17.69 2.66 9.65
N ASN A 88 17.49 3.34 10.79
CA ASN A 88 16.50 2.94 11.80
C ASN A 88 15.06 3.40 11.48
N GLY A 89 14.83 4.03 10.34
CA GLY A 89 13.53 4.48 9.85
C GLY A 89 12.99 5.77 10.45
N VAL A 90 13.40 6.15 11.66
CA VAL A 90 12.81 7.28 12.41
C VAL A 90 13.04 8.63 11.73
N GLU A 91 14.19 8.81 11.10
CA GLU A 91 14.51 10.05 10.37
C GLU A 91 13.93 10.06 8.97
N PHE A 92 13.67 8.89 8.40
CA PHE A 92 13.18 8.74 7.03
C PHE A 92 11.66 8.71 6.94
N PHE A 93 11.01 7.98 7.86
CA PHE A 93 9.57 7.80 7.90
C PHE A 93 8.93 8.49 9.10
N GLN A 94 7.62 8.73 9.00
CA GLN A 94 6.78 9.13 10.11
C GLN A 94 5.41 8.44 10.02
N LEU A 95 4.89 8.02 11.17
CA LEU A 95 3.50 7.59 11.26
C LEU A 95 2.56 8.76 11.01
N LEU A 96 1.42 8.46 10.44
CA LEU A 96 0.33 9.43 10.29
C LEU A 96 -0.48 9.51 11.59
N PRO A 97 -1.26 10.61 11.78
CA PRO A 97 -1.99 10.82 13.04
C PRO A 97 -2.90 9.64 13.38
N GLY A 98 -2.85 9.18 14.63
CA GLY A 98 -3.72 8.17 15.22
C GLY A 98 -3.51 6.73 14.76
N VAL A 99 -2.58 6.46 13.86
CA VAL A 99 -2.37 5.13 13.23
C VAL A 99 -2.19 4.04 14.28
N ARG A 100 -1.31 4.25 15.25
CA ARG A 100 -0.98 3.22 16.24
C ARG A 100 -2.16 2.91 17.17
N GLU A 101 -2.83 3.96 17.62
CA GLU A 101 -3.98 3.89 18.51
C GLU A 101 -5.15 3.18 17.82
N THR A 102 -5.41 3.53 16.57
CA THR A 102 -6.48 2.91 15.77
C THR A 102 -6.17 1.47 15.42
N LEU A 103 -4.97 1.15 14.96
CA LEU A 103 -4.60 -0.24 14.68
C LEU A 103 -4.68 -1.10 15.94
N LYS A 104 -4.27 -0.57 17.11
CA LYS A 104 -4.42 -1.28 18.37
C LYS A 104 -5.88 -1.54 18.73
N ALA A 105 -6.73 -0.52 18.66
CA ALA A 105 -8.16 -0.66 18.96
C ALA A 105 -8.86 -1.67 18.04
N LEU A 106 -8.52 -1.65 16.75
CA LEU A 106 -9.06 -2.60 15.77
C LEU A 106 -8.54 -4.02 15.98
N HIS A 107 -7.27 -4.18 16.33
CA HIS A 107 -6.67 -5.48 16.62
C HIS A 107 -7.28 -6.16 17.87
N GLU A 108 -7.66 -5.36 18.87
CA GLU A 108 -8.35 -5.84 20.09
C GLU A 108 -9.86 -6.05 19.85
N HIS A 109 -10.42 -5.60 18.71
CA HIS A 109 -11.85 -5.65 18.45
C HIS A 109 -12.26 -6.94 17.74
N PRO A 110 -13.20 -7.75 18.28
CA PRO A 110 -13.49 -9.11 17.81
C PRO A 110 -14.11 -9.21 16.41
N ARG A 111 -14.52 -8.09 15.81
CA ARG A 111 -15.13 -8.08 14.47
C ARG A 111 -14.16 -7.80 13.34
N TYR A 112 -12.97 -7.29 13.62
CA TYR A 112 -12.03 -6.82 12.60
C TYR A 112 -10.76 -7.63 12.61
N GLU A 113 -10.27 -7.94 11.41
CA GLU A 113 -8.96 -8.52 11.15
C GLU A 113 -8.28 -7.68 10.08
N SER A 114 -6.96 -7.55 10.13
CA SER A 114 -6.20 -6.66 9.25
C SER A 114 -5.20 -7.40 8.38
N ALA A 115 -5.10 -6.99 7.11
CA ALA A 115 -4.07 -7.36 6.17
C ALA A 115 -3.55 -6.13 5.43
N LEU A 116 -2.35 -6.23 4.85
CA LEU A 116 -1.82 -5.20 3.98
C LEU A 116 -2.34 -5.37 2.54
N LEU A 117 -2.68 -4.26 1.90
CA LEU A 117 -3.01 -4.16 0.48
C LEU A 117 -2.26 -2.96 -0.09
N THR A 118 -1.10 -3.17 -0.67
CA THR A 118 -0.22 -2.06 -1.01
C THR A 118 0.45 -2.23 -2.37
N GLY A 119 0.75 -1.10 -3.01
CA GLY A 119 1.59 -1.07 -4.21
C GLY A 119 3.06 -1.39 -3.95
N ASN A 120 3.50 -1.43 -2.70
CA ASN A 120 4.87 -1.81 -2.38
C ASN A 120 5.10 -3.31 -2.64
N ILE A 121 6.30 -3.67 -3.08
CA ILE A 121 6.76 -5.07 -3.03
C ILE A 121 6.75 -5.56 -1.58
N LYS A 122 6.48 -6.86 -1.38
CA LYS A 122 6.32 -7.44 -0.04
C LYS A 122 7.51 -7.17 0.89
N PRO A 123 8.79 -7.40 0.50
CA PRO A 123 9.90 -7.14 1.39
C PRO A 123 10.06 -5.66 1.79
N MET A 124 9.59 -4.72 0.93
CA MET A 124 9.57 -3.29 1.26
C MET A 124 8.43 -2.98 2.25
N ALA A 125 7.26 -3.55 2.05
CA ALA A 125 6.15 -3.43 2.99
C ALA A 125 6.53 -3.97 4.37
N ASP A 126 7.12 -5.17 4.43
CA ASP A 126 7.63 -5.79 5.66
C ASP A 126 8.66 -4.89 6.35
N LEU A 127 9.64 -4.34 5.60
CA LEU A 127 10.62 -3.40 6.12
C LEU A 127 9.97 -2.16 6.75
N LYS A 128 9.00 -1.56 6.08
CA LYS A 128 8.28 -0.39 6.59
C LYS A 128 7.51 -0.71 7.87
N MET A 129 6.83 -1.84 7.92
CA MET A 129 6.10 -2.29 9.12
C MET A 129 7.05 -2.56 10.29
N GLU A 130 8.17 -3.24 10.04
CA GLU A 130 9.23 -3.49 11.03
C GLU A 130 9.78 -2.18 11.61
N LEU A 131 10.23 -1.25 10.74
CA LEU A 131 10.81 0.03 11.15
C LEU A 131 9.83 0.89 11.96
N MET A 132 8.54 0.83 11.63
CA MET A 132 7.50 1.58 12.34
C MET A 132 6.86 0.79 13.48
N ARG A 133 7.27 -0.47 13.71
CA ARG A 133 6.72 -1.38 14.74
C ARG A 133 5.21 -1.52 14.63
N LEU A 134 4.74 -1.82 13.42
CA LEU A 134 3.33 -2.04 13.10
C LEU A 134 3.03 -3.48 12.68
N ASP A 135 4.04 -4.30 12.45
CA ASP A 135 3.96 -5.66 11.93
C ASP A 135 3.00 -6.56 12.71
N GLN A 136 2.94 -6.39 14.04
CA GLN A 136 2.05 -7.19 14.91
C GLN A 136 0.56 -6.97 14.68
N PHE A 137 0.15 -5.90 13.97
CA PHE A 137 -1.26 -5.60 13.71
C PHE A 137 -1.81 -6.26 12.45
N PHE A 138 -0.95 -6.81 11.59
CA PHE A 138 -1.33 -7.40 10.32
C PHE A 138 -1.19 -8.92 10.38
N THR A 139 -2.23 -9.57 10.88
CA THR A 139 -2.24 -11.01 11.18
C THR A 139 -2.63 -11.88 9.99
N LEU A 140 -3.27 -11.29 8.99
CA LEU A 140 -3.70 -12.00 7.79
C LEU A 140 -2.74 -11.76 6.62
N PRO A 141 -2.66 -12.71 5.68
CA PRO A 141 -1.85 -12.54 4.48
C PRO A 141 -2.41 -11.43 3.58
N GLY A 142 -1.52 -10.53 3.14
CA GLY A 142 -1.86 -9.40 2.26
C GLY A 142 -1.62 -9.68 0.78
N ALA A 143 -1.70 -8.59 -0.03
CA ALA A 143 -1.27 -8.57 -1.43
C ALA A 143 -0.40 -7.34 -1.71
N PHE A 144 0.57 -7.50 -2.61
CA PHE A 144 1.71 -6.62 -2.77
C PHE A 144 2.01 -6.29 -4.24
N GLY A 145 2.75 -5.21 -4.44
CA GLY A 145 2.94 -4.59 -5.75
C GLY A 145 3.82 -5.33 -6.75
N GLU A 146 4.56 -6.38 -6.35
CA GLU A 146 5.26 -7.25 -7.30
C GLU A 146 4.36 -8.31 -7.94
N GLU A 147 3.15 -8.50 -7.43
CA GLU A 147 2.26 -9.57 -7.85
C GLU A 147 1.41 -9.20 -9.06
N SER A 148 1.12 -7.89 -9.23
CA SER A 148 0.47 -7.36 -10.42
C SER A 148 0.87 -5.90 -10.65
N HIS A 149 1.07 -5.54 -11.91
CA HIS A 149 1.18 -4.14 -12.33
C HIS A 149 -0.18 -3.43 -12.41
N ILE A 150 -1.27 -4.18 -12.19
CA ILE A 150 -2.65 -3.67 -12.16
C ILE A 150 -3.12 -3.71 -10.69
N ARG A 151 -3.23 -2.56 -10.03
CA ARG A 151 -3.62 -2.49 -8.60
C ARG A 151 -4.98 -3.15 -8.33
N ARG A 152 -5.89 -3.13 -9.30
CA ARG A 152 -7.23 -3.76 -9.22
C ARG A 152 -7.22 -5.26 -8.96
N ASP A 153 -6.10 -5.94 -9.26
CA ASP A 153 -5.98 -7.38 -9.04
C ASP A 153 -5.69 -7.72 -7.56
N LEU A 154 -5.09 -6.79 -6.82
CA LEU A 154 -4.57 -7.06 -5.49
C LEU A 154 -5.65 -7.46 -4.46
N PRO A 155 -6.86 -6.86 -4.41
CA PRO A 155 -7.88 -7.28 -3.44
C PRO A 155 -8.31 -8.75 -3.63
N ALA A 156 -8.45 -9.22 -4.86
CA ALA A 156 -8.79 -10.62 -5.15
C ALA A 156 -7.68 -11.58 -4.68
N LEU A 157 -6.40 -11.22 -4.91
CA LEU A 157 -5.25 -12.00 -4.45
C LEU A 157 -5.20 -12.07 -2.91
N ALA A 158 -5.45 -10.95 -2.22
CA ALA A 158 -5.54 -10.92 -0.76
C ALA A 158 -6.69 -11.80 -0.26
N ALA A 159 -7.89 -11.69 -0.85
CA ALA A 159 -9.07 -12.46 -0.47
C ALA A 159 -8.86 -13.98 -0.64
N ASP A 160 -8.24 -14.40 -1.74
CA ASP A 160 -7.92 -15.82 -1.99
C ASP A 160 -6.94 -16.38 -0.93
N ARG A 161 -5.93 -15.61 -0.54
CA ARG A 161 -4.99 -16.00 0.50
C ARG A 161 -5.65 -16.07 1.87
N ILE A 162 -6.47 -15.08 2.20
CA ILE A 162 -7.21 -15.02 3.46
C ILE A 162 -8.18 -16.19 3.55
N ARG A 163 -8.92 -16.51 2.46
CA ARG A 163 -9.77 -17.69 2.39
C ARG A 163 -9.00 -18.97 2.68
N ASN A 164 -7.84 -19.14 2.08
CA ASN A 164 -7.00 -20.33 2.29
C ASN A 164 -6.43 -20.38 3.71
N TYR A 165 -6.10 -19.24 4.29
CA TYR A 165 -5.54 -19.14 5.65
C TYR A 165 -6.60 -19.41 6.72
N LEU A 166 -7.80 -18.81 6.59
CA LEU A 166 -8.89 -18.94 7.56
C LEU A 166 -9.75 -20.20 7.33
N GLY A 167 -9.71 -20.79 6.14
CA GLY A 167 -10.59 -21.90 5.76
C GLY A 167 -12.06 -21.50 5.56
N ILE A 168 -12.35 -20.19 5.40
CA ILE A 168 -13.69 -19.65 5.19
C ILE A 168 -13.73 -18.77 3.94
N ASP A 169 -14.84 -18.84 3.21
CA ASP A 169 -15.10 -17.98 2.06
C ASP A 169 -15.93 -16.78 2.51
N LEU A 170 -15.37 -15.59 2.32
CA LEU A 170 -16.02 -14.32 2.67
C LEU A 170 -16.43 -13.60 1.39
N PRO A 171 -17.69 -13.17 1.25
CA PRO A 171 -18.09 -12.33 0.13
C PRO A 171 -17.35 -10.98 0.13
N ALA A 172 -17.21 -10.38 -1.06
CA ALA A 172 -16.41 -9.17 -1.25
C ALA A 172 -16.79 -8.00 -0.35
N GLU A 173 -18.09 -7.86 -0.03
CA GLU A 173 -18.61 -6.84 0.87
C GLU A 173 -18.13 -6.97 2.33
N HIS A 174 -17.51 -8.09 2.72
CA HIS A 174 -16.87 -8.25 4.02
C HIS A 174 -15.47 -7.61 4.08
N PHE A 175 -14.92 -7.21 2.94
CA PHE A 175 -13.62 -6.55 2.83
C PHE A 175 -13.82 -5.03 2.77
N ILE A 176 -12.95 -4.31 3.44
CA ILE A 176 -12.91 -2.85 3.46
C ILE A 176 -11.49 -2.42 3.10
N VAL A 177 -11.32 -1.76 1.97
CA VAL A 177 -10.02 -1.17 1.58
C VAL A 177 -9.93 0.22 2.21
N ILE A 178 -8.81 0.49 2.88
CA ILE A 178 -8.52 1.77 3.53
C ILE A 178 -7.27 2.36 2.90
N GLY A 179 -7.41 3.50 2.23
CA GLY A 179 -6.32 4.13 1.50
C GLY A 179 -6.52 5.63 1.30
N ASP A 180 -5.53 6.31 0.71
CA ASP A 180 -5.52 7.76 0.53
C ASP A 180 -5.60 8.21 -0.94
N THR A 181 -5.70 7.27 -1.87
CA THR A 181 -5.67 7.56 -3.31
C THR A 181 -6.93 7.10 -4.06
N PRO A 182 -7.23 7.70 -5.23
CA PRO A 182 -8.25 7.18 -6.14
C PRO A 182 -8.06 5.70 -6.50
N ASN A 183 -6.81 5.21 -6.57
CA ASN A 183 -6.52 3.82 -6.88
C ASN A 183 -6.97 2.85 -5.78
N ASP A 184 -6.99 3.28 -4.51
CA ASP A 184 -7.51 2.48 -3.39
C ASP A 184 -9.02 2.29 -3.49
N ILE A 185 -9.72 3.39 -3.80
CA ILE A 185 -11.17 3.37 -3.98
C ILE A 185 -11.55 2.53 -5.22
N ASP A 186 -10.82 2.74 -6.32
CA ASP A 186 -11.04 2.03 -7.58
C ASP A 186 -10.81 0.51 -7.44
N CYS A 187 -9.75 0.08 -6.76
CA CYS A 187 -9.49 -1.35 -6.57
C CYS A 187 -10.52 -2.00 -5.62
N ALA A 188 -10.99 -1.28 -4.59
CA ALA A 188 -12.06 -1.75 -3.73
C ALA A 188 -13.35 -1.99 -4.53
N ARG A 189 -13.76 -1.00 -5.32
CA ARG A 189 -14.97 -1.08 -6.15
C ARG A 189 -14.90 -2.18 -7.20
N HIS A 190 -13.74 -2.31 -7.86
CA HIS A 190 -13.55 -3.35 -8.86
C HIS A 190 -13.74 -4.75 -8.28
N PHE A 191 -13.29 -4.96 -7.05
CA PHE A 191 -13.44 -6.23 -6.33
C PHE A 191 -14.82 -6.42 -5.71
N GLY A 192 -15.58 -5.34 -5.49
CA GLY A 192 -16.85 -5.35 -4.77
C GLY A 192 -16.74 -5.16 -3.25
N ALA A 193 -15.56 -4.74 -2.78
CA ALA A 193 -15.30 -4.36 -1.40
C ALA A 193 -15.80 -2.94 -1.10
N ARG A 194 -15.89 -2.59 0.19
CA ARG A 194 -16.10 -1.22 0.64
C ARG A 194 -14.80 -0.42 0.57
N ALA A 195 -14.93 0.88 0.31
CA ALA A 195 -13.82 1.82 0.21
C ALA A 195 -13.92 2.90 1.28
N VAL A 196 -12.91 2.99 2.15
CA VAL A 196 -12.75 4.08 3.10
C VAL A 196 -11.53 4.91 2.70
N ALA A 197 -11.76 6.16 2.34
CA ALA A 197 -10.69 7.10 2.03
C ALA A 197 -10.21 7.81 3.29
N VAL A 198 -8.89 7.95 3.46
CA VAL A 198 -8.28 8.82 4.48
C VAL A 198 -7.63 10.02 3.81
N ARG A 199 -7.92 11.25 4.32
CA ARG A 199 -7.46 12.51 3.73
C ARG A 199 -6.04 12.89 4.17
N THR A 200 -5.20 11.90 4.33
CA THR A 200 -3.80 12.08 4.74
C THR A 200 -2.84 12.05 3.56
N GLY A 201 -3.30 11.72 2.36
CA GLY A 201 -2.52 11.80 1.12
C GLY A 201 -2.05 13.21 0.77
N ARG A 202 -0.96 13.31 -0.01
CA ARG A 202 -0.39 14.61 -0.42
C ARG A 202 -0.60 14.95 -1.90
N PHE A 203 -1.09 14.00 -2.67
CA PHE A 203 -1.03 14.10 -4.13
C PHE A 203 -2.39 14.26 -4.81
N TYR A 204 -3.47 14.04 -4.07
CA TYR A 204 -4.84 14.18 -4.57
C TYR A 204 -5.60 15.19 -3.74
N SER A 205 -6.41 16.01 -4.40
CA SER A 205 -7.32 16.95 -3.72
C SER A 205 -8.54 16.22 -3.16
N ASP A 206 -9.25 16.89 -2.26
CA ASP A 206 -10.50 16.36 -1.72
C ASP A 206 -11.53 16.11 -2.83
N GLU A 207 -11.58 16.98 -3.85
CA GLU A 207 -12.48 16.84 -5.00
C GLU A 207 -12.16 15.60 -5.82
N GLU A 208 -10.86 15.29 -6.04
CA GLU A 208 -10.44 14.09 -6.75
C GLU A 208 -10.84 12.82 -5.98
N ILE A 209 -10.68 12.81 -4.65
CA ILE A 209 -11.09 11.68 -3.79
C ILE A 209 -12.63 11.53 -3.78
N LEU A 210 -13.36 12.64 -3.59
CA LEU A 210 -14.83 12.65 -3.58
C LEU A 210 -15.42 12.18 -4.91
N ALA A 211 -14.80 12.56 -6.02
CA ALA A 211 -15.22 12.14 -7.36
C ALA A 211 -15.13 10.61 -7.58
N CYS A 212 -14.33 9.91 -6.79
CA CYS A 212 -14.27 8.44 -6.78
C CYS A 212 -15.39 7.81 -5.93
N GLU A 213 -16.20 8.60 -5.22
CA GLU A 213 -17.34 8.20 -4.41
C GLU A 213 -17.00 7.06 -3.41
N PRO A 214 -16.05 7.21 -2.50
CA PRO A 214 -15.79 6.20 -1.45
C PRO A 214 -17.03 6.01 -0.56
N ASP A 215 -17.17 4.83 0.07
CA ASP A 215 -18.27 4.57 0.99
C ASP A 215 -18.18 5.42 2.26
N ALA A 216 -16.97 5.78 2.68
CA ALA A 216 -16.72 6.73 3.77
C ALA A 216 -15.41 7.49 3.58
N ILE A 217 -15.34 8.67 4.22
CA ILE A 217 -14.14 9.52 4.22
C ILE A 217 -13.79 9.90 5.65
N LEU A 218 -12.55 9.67 6.03
CA LEU A 218 -11.99 10.06 7.34
C LEU A 218 -10.94 11.16 7.14
N PRO A 219 -10.89 12.17 8.01
CA PRO A 219 -9.85 13.21 7.92
C PRO A 219 -8.45 12.62 8.15
N ASP A 220 -8.32 11.75 9.13
CA ASP A 220 -7.16 10.94 9.48
C ASP A 220 -7.58 9.78 10.39
N LEU A 221 -6.64 9.13 11.07
CA LEU A 221 -6.90 8.01 11.97
C LEU A 221 -6.83 8.38 13.46
N SER A 222 -6.98 9.67 13.83
CA SER A 222 -6.82 10.12 15.23
C SER A 222 -8.05 9.85 16.09
N ASP A 223 -9.24 9.86 15.52
CA ASP A 223 -10.51 9.66 16.23
C ASP A 223 -10.96 8.20 16.12
N VAL A 224 -10.54 7.40 17.11
CA VAL A 224 -10.82 5.94 17.16
C VAL A 224 -12.33 5.67 17.21
N ASP A 225 -13.10 6.49 17.93
CA ASP A 225 -14.56 6.29 18.06
C ASP A 225 -15.26 6.55 16.73
N LEU A 226 -14.86 7.62 16.02
CA LEU A 226 -15.35 7.92 14.68
C LEU A 226 -15.04 6.77 13.71
N ILE A 227 -13.82 6.22 13.77
CA ILE A 227 -13.41 5.11 12.90
C ILE A 227 -14.24 3.86 13.17
N LEU A 228 -14.38 3.47 14.44
CA LEU A 228 -15.18 2.30 14.82
C LEU A 228 -16.64 2.45 14.43
N SER A 229 -17.24 3.64 14.63
CA SER A 229 -18.63 3.91 14.19
C SER A 229 -18.76 3.83 12.67
N THR A 230 -17.85 4.49 11.92
CA THR A 230 -17.81 4.44 10.45
C THR A 230 -17.73 3.00 9.94
N LEU A 231 -16.77 2.22 10.43
CA LEU A 231 -16.59 0.82 10.00
C LEU A 231 -17.77 -0.09 10.40
N SER A 232 -18.53 0.29 11.43
CA SER A 232 -19.69 -0.49 11.86
C SER A 232 -20.91 -0.29 10.96
N GLU A 233 -20.99 0.83 10.24
CA GLU A 233 -22.07 1.19 9.33
C GLU A 233 -21.88 0.61 7.91
N LEU A 234 -20.67 0.19 7.56
CA LEU A 234 -20.32 -0.43 6.29
C LEU A 234 -20.56 -1.94 6.27
#